data_f3a9f04b6e7c757ad9ab81e71f1fc5a7
#
_entry.id   f3a9f04b6e7c757ad9ab81e71f1fc5a7
#
_cell.length_a   1.000
_cell.length_b   1.000
_cell.length_c   1.000
_cell.angle_alpha   90.00
_cell.angle_beta   90.00
_cell.angle_gamma   90.00
#
_symmetry.space_group_name_H-M   'P 1'
#
loop_
_entity.id
_entity.type
_entity.pdbx_description
1 polymer ?
#
loop_
_entity_poly.entity_id
_entity_poly.type
_entity_poly.pdbx_seq_one_letter_code
_entity_poly.pdbx_strand_id
1 'polypeptide(L)'
;MAFYPSRSFYYPITDFPYRVNLNQQLYVQVQLTPAEPSLHLFMDSCVASPNHDYSSRTYDLIRNGCRRDNTVNIYRNGNRYFAQFSFSAFKFLRTHNQVFLKCDVVICPDNDYNSRCRQGCRNRGKRSTSSDHHTEVLTLGPITLKGPEEAEAKTEDKE
;
A
#
# COMPACT_ATOMS: atom_id res chain seq x y z
N MET A 1 -7.91 3.15 -1.91
CA MET A 1 -6.80 2.17 -1.80
C MET A 1 -7.41 0.78 -1.70
N ALA A 2 -6.87 -0.16 -2.43
CA ALA A 2 -7.40 -1.52 -2.44
C ALA A 2 -6.29 -2.54 -2.62
N PHE A 3 -6.52 -3.76 -2.12
CA PHE A 3 -5.68 -4.92 -2.43
C PHE A 3 -6.19 -5.59 -3.70
N TYR A 4 -5.28 -6.21 -4.42
CA TYR A 4 -5.58 -6.97 -5.64
C TYR A 4 -4.88 -8.33 -5.57
N PRO A 5 -5.46 -9.37 -6.19
CA PRO A 5 -4.88 -10.70 -6.10
C PRO A 5 -3.63 -10.90 -6.95
N SER A 6 -3.41 -10.03 -7.94
CA SER A 6 -2.29 -10.22 -8.87
C SER A 6 -1.77 -8.90 -9.40
N ARG A 7 -0.64 -8.98 -10.08
CA ARG A 7 0.04 -7.84 -10.71
C ARG A 7 -0.81 -7.18 -11.81
N SER A 8 -1.86 -7.82 -12.27
CA SER A 8 -2.74 -7.26 -13.29
C SER A 8 -3.69 -6.18 -12.76
N PHE A 9 -3.93 -6.14 -11.44
CA PHE A 9 -4.77 -5.13 -10.79
C PHE A 9 -6.18 -5.02 -11.39
N TYR A 10 -6.82 -6.16 -11.67
CA TYR A 10 -8.16 -6.14 -12.27
C TYR A 10 -9.31 -6.19 -11.26
N TYR A 11 -9.26 -7.07 -10.30
CA TYR A 11 -10.37 -7.31 -9.40
C TYR A 11 -9.97 -7.00 -7.97
N PRO A 12 -10.42 -5.86 -7.42
CA PRO A 12 -10.02 -5.51 -6.04
C PRO A 12 -10.63 -6.48 -5.04
N ILE A 13 -9.90 -6.71 -3.97
CA ILE A 13 -10.37 -7.49 -2.83
C ILE A 13 -11.38 -6.64 -2.08
N THR A 14 -12.59 -7.18 -1.90
CA THR A 14 -13.67 -6.47 -1.21
C THR A 14 -14.06 -7.13 0.11
N ASP A 15 -13.66 -8.37 0.33
CA ASP A 15 -13.98 -9.10 1.55
C ASP A 15 -12.86 -8.96 2.56
N PHE A 16 -13.20 -8.51 3.76
CA PHE A 16 -12.25 -8.36 4.85
C PHE A 16 -12.71 -9.16 6.07
N PRO A 17 -11.76 -9.70 6.85
CA PRO A 17 -10.32 -9.58 6.67
C PRO A 17 -9.82 -10.28 5.41
N TYR A 18 -8.80 -9.70 4.78
CA TYR A 18 -8.15 -10.31 3.63
C TYR A 18 -7.25 -11.44 4.13
N ARG A 19 -7.61 -12.66 3.82
CA ARG A 19 -6.89 -13.85 4.30
C ARG A 19 -5.86 -14.30 3.29
N VAL A 20 -4.61 -14.38 3.73
CA VAL A 20 -3.49 -14.61 2.84
C VAL A 20 -2.60 -15.72 3.38
N ASN A 21 -1.82 -16.32 2.48
CA ASN A 21 -0.76 -17.25 2.85
C ASN A 21 0.45 -16.47 3.35
N LEU A 22 1.29 -17.11 4.18
CA LEU A 22 2.39 -16.44 4.85
C LEU A 22 3.36 -15.76 3.88
N ASN A 23 3.64 -16.40 2.75
CA ASN A 23 4.58 -15.89 1.76
C ASN A 23 3.92 -15.21 0.57
N GLN A 24 2.62 -14.96 0.66
CA GLN A 24 1.90 -14.40 -0.46
C GLN A 24 2.31 -12.95 -0.71
N GLN A 25 2.49 -12.62 -1.99
CA GLN A 25 2.73 -11.24 -2.39
C GLN A 25 1.39 -10.51 -2.44
N LEU A 26 1.35 -9.34 -1.82
CA LEU A 26 0.15 -8.52 -1.74
C LEU A 26 0.30 -7.32 -2.66
N TYR A 27 -0.69 -7.11 -3.51
CA TYR A 27 -0.68 -6.04 -4.51
C TYR A 27 -1.62 -4.93 -4.08
N VAL A 28 -1.12 -3.70 -4.06
CA VAL A 28 -1.86 -2.53 -3.57
C VAL A 28 -1.91 -1.47 -4.67
N GLN A 29 -3.09 -0.92 -4.89
CA GLN A 29 -3.25 0.21 -5.79
C GLN A 29 -4.02 1.32 -5.07
N VAL A 30 -3.51 2.53 -5.23
CA VAL A 30 -4.18 3.76 -4.80
C VAL A 30 -4.53 4.52 -6.07
N GLN A 31 -5.78 4.96 -6.20
CA GLN A 31 -6.18 5.70 -7.39
C GLN A 31 -7.14 6.81 -7.04
N LEU A 32 -7.14 7.84 -7.85
CA LEU A 32 -8.13 8.91 -7.77
C LEU A 32 -9.46 8.43 -8.35
N THR A 33 -10.55 8.75 -7.68
CA THR A 33 -11.89 8.38 -8.10
C THR A 33 -12.78 9.63 -8.09
N PRO A 34 -13.27 10.09 -9.22
CA PRO A 34 -13.03 9.56 -10.56
C PRO A 34 -11.61 9.81 -11.03
N ALA A 35 -11.18 9.08 -12.06
CA ALA A 35 -9.87 9.25 -12.63
C ALA A 35 -9.71 10.65 -13.21
N GLU A 36 -8.59 11.31 -12.87
CA GLU A 36 -8.27 12.66 -13.32
C GLU A 36 -6.91 12.66 -13.99
N PRO A 37 -6.85 12.59 -15.35
CA PRO A 37 -5.56 12.52 -16.04
C PRO A 37 -4.64 13.73 -15.81
N SER A 38 -5.21 14.87 -15.42
CA SER A 38 -4.43 16.08 -15.13
C SER A 38 -3.80 16.07 -13.73
N LEU A 39 -4.04 15.02 -12.95
CA LEU A 39 -3.48 14.91 -11.61
C LEU A 39 -2.59 13.67 -11.50
N HIS A 40 -1.53 13.79 -10.72
CA HIS A 40 -0.65 12.69 -10.38
C HIS A 40 -0.79 12.35 -8.90
N LEU A 41 -0.66 11.08 -8.57
CA LEU A 41 -0.75 10.60 -7.21
C LEU A 41 0.57 9.97 -6.80
N PHE A 42 1.11 10.38 -5.64
CA PHE A 42 2.37 9.92 -5.13
C PHE A 42 2.21 9.36 -3.72
N MET A 43 2.65 8.13 -3.52
CA MET A 43 2.71 7.52 -2.19
C MET A 43 3.99 8.00 -1.50
N ASP A 44 3.86 8.92 -0.55
CA ASP A 44 5.00 9.44 0.18
C ASP A 44 5.46 8.46 1.25
N SER A 45 4.51 7.89 2.01
CA SER A 45 4.82 6.87 2.99
C SER A 45 3.70 5.83 3.04
N CYS A 46 4.08 4.58 3.28
CA CYS A 46 3.14 3.50 3.56
C CYS A 46 3.71 2.68 4.70
N VAL A 47 2.90 2.44 5.73
CA VAL A 47 3.31 1.69 6.91
C VAL A 47 2.33 0.58 7.19
N ALA A 48 2.83 -0.49 7.81
CA ALA A 48 2.01 -1.60 8.30
C ALA A 48 1.96 -1.54 9.82
N SER A 49 0.80 -1.87 10.40
CA SER A 49 0.61 -1.85 11.85
C SER A 49 -0.27 -3.01 12.28
N PRO A 50 0.00 -3.63 13.45
CA PRO A 50 -0.88 -4.65 13.98
C PRO A 50 -2.19 -4.09 14.55
N ASN A 51 -2.27 -2.77 14.76
CA ASN A 51 -3.44 -2.11 15.35
C ASN A 51 -4.07 -1.14 14.36
N HIS A 52 -5.41 -1.12 14.34
CA HIS A 52 -6.16 -0.27 13.42
C HIS A 52 -5.96 1.23 13.68
N ASP A 53 -5.57 1.61 14.90
CA ASP A 53 -5.33 3.00 15.27
C ASP A 53 -3.86 3.41 15.13
N TYR A 54 -3.01 2.48 14.73
CA TYR A 54 -1.57 2.69 14.55
C TYR A 54 -0.87 3.20 15.82
N SER A 55 -1.42 2.85 16.99
CA SER A 55 -0.90 3.27 18.29
C SER A 55 0.35 2.51 18.70
N SER A 56 0.54 1.30 18.19
CA SER A 56 1.70 0.52 18.51
C SER A 56 2.75 0.67 17.40
N ARG A 57 3.83 -0.11 17.52
CA ARG A 57 4.94 -0.05 16.56
C ARG A 57 4.45 -0.26 15.13
N THR A 58 4.83 0.66 14.23
CA THR A 58 4.56 0.52 12.81
C THR A 58 5.83 0.10 12.08
N TYR A 59 5.64 -0.51 10.89
CA TYR A 59 6.74 -0.97 10.05
C TYR A 59 6.70 -0.18 8.75
N ASP A 60 7.82 0.46 8.40
CA ASP A 60 7.91 1.25 7.19
C ASP A 60 8.04 0.34 5.97
N LEU A 61 7.10 0.46 5.04
CA LEU A 61 7.19 -0.18 3.72
C LEU A 61 7.76 0.80 2.71
N ILE A 62 7.23 2.02 2.70
CA ILE A 62 7.68 3.11 1.85
C ILE A 62 7.84 4.34 2.74
N ARG A 63 8.93 5.09 2.58
CA ARG A 63 9.15 6.32 3.32
C ARG A 63 9.86 7.33 2.43
N ASN A 64 9.32 8.54 2.37
CA ASN A 64 9.81 9.58 1.47
C ASN A 64 9.85 9.12 0.02
N GLY A 65 8.89 8.26 -0.36
CA GLY A 65 8.83 7.69 -1.69
C GLY A 65 9.83 6.56 -1.93
N CYS A 66 10.63 6.20 -0.93
CA CYS A 66 11.66 5.19 -1.06
C CYS A 66 11.22 3.87 -0.44
N ARG A 67 11.58 2.79 -1.10
CA ARG A 67 11.36 1.45 -0.58
C ARG A 67 12.18 1.23 0.69
N ARG A 68 11.52 0.78 1.77
CA ARG A 68 12.18 0.52 3.07
C ARG A 68 12.18 -0.94 3.46
N ASP A 69 11.36 -1.74 2.84
CA ASP A 69 11.32 -3.18 3.06
C ASP A 69 11.75 -3.87 1.77
N ASN A 70 12.61 -4.88 1.89
CA ASN A 70 13.18 -5.55 0.71
C ASN A 70 12.15 -6.38 -0.06
N THR A 71 10.96 -6.62 0.50
CA THR A 71 9.88 -7.30 -0.24
C THR A 71 9.05 -6.33 -1.08
N VAL A 72 9.23 -5.02 -0.91
CA VAL A 72 8.44 -4.02 -1.62
C VAL A 72 8.94 -3.87 -3.06
N ASN A 73 7.99 -3.88 -3.99
CA ASN A 73 8.24 -3.54 -5.40
C ASN A 73 7.30 -2.40 -5.76
N ILE A 74 7.85 -1.27 -6.18
CA ILE A 74 7.07 -0.12 -6.59
C ILE A 74 6.97 -0.15 -8.11
N TYR A 75 5.74 -0.26 -8.61
CA TYR A 75 5.50 -0.37 -10.06
C TYR A 75 5.21 0.98 -10.69
N ARG A 76 4.52 1.85 -9.95
CA ARG A 76 4.16 3.18 -10.43
C ARG A 76 3.91 4.10 -9.25
N ASN A 77 4.54 5.27 -9.28
CA ASN A 77 4.39 6.21 -8.19
C ASN A 77 4.75 7.62 -8.68
N GLY A 78 3.75 8.51 -8.70
CA GLY A 78 3.98 9.93 -8.96
C GLY A 78 3.86 10.38 -10.41
N ASN A 79 3.56 9.50 -11.34
CA ASN A 79 3.50 9.88 -12.75
C ASN A 79 2.14 9.63 -13.42
N ARG A 80 1.14 9.21 -12.65
CA ARG A 80 -0.23 8.98 -13.12
C ARG A 80 -1.21 9.25 -12.01
N TYR A 81 -2.49 9.18 -12.31
CA TYR A 81 -3.56 9.33 -11.33
C TYR A 81 -3.68 8.14 -10.38
N PHE A 82 -2.83 7.14 -10.52
CA PHE A 82 -2.82 5.97 -9.65
C PHE A 82 -1.38 5.56 -9.36
N ALA A 83 -1.20 4.86 -8.24
CA ALA A 83 0.09 4.33 -7.81
C ALA A 83 -0.08 2.86 -7.45
N GLN A 84 0.97 2.06 -7.67
CA GLN A 84 0.92 0.61 -7.48
C GLN A 84 2.20 0.11 -6.85
N PHE A 85 2.05 -0.78 -5.86
CA PHE A 85 3.19 -1.48 -5.29
C PHE A 85 2.76 -2.85 -4.78
N SER A 86 3.73 -3.68 -4.46
CA SER A 86 3.48 -4.96 -3.82
C SER A 86 4.46 -5.16 -2.66
N PHE A 87 4.09 -6.03 -1.73
CA PHE A 87 4.94 -6.38 -0.60
C PHE A 87 4.49 -7.72 -0.04
N SER A 88 5.36 -8.33 0.78
CA SER A 88 5.01 -9.54 1.52
C SER A 88 4.76 -9.18 2.97
N ALA A 89 3.68 -9.70 3.54
CA ALA A 89 3.36 -9.47 4.94
C ALA A 89 4.03 -10.48 5.88
N PHE A 90 4.97 -11.27 5.37
CA PHE A 90 5.63 -12.34 6.11
C PHE A 90 6.15 -11.89 7.47
N LYS A 91 6.91 -10.77 7.52
CA LYS A 91 7.52 -10.28 8.74
C LYS A 91 6.51 -9.92 9.81
N PHE A 92 5.33 -9.45 9.39
CA PHE A 92 4.32 -8.96 10.30
C PHE A 92 3.38 -10.07 10.75
N LEU A 93 2.93 -10.89 9.82
CA LEU A 93 1.92 -11.91 10.09
C LEU A 93 2.45 -13.10 10.88
N ARG A 94 3.76 -13.33 10.91
CA ARG A 94 4.30 -14.42 11.72
C ARG A 94 4.33 -14.08 13.21
N THR A 95 4.23 -12.79 13.56
CA THR A 95 4.25 -12.34 14.97
C THR A 95 2.97 -11.65 15.40
N HIS A 96 2.10 -11.29 14.45
CA HIS A 96 0.84 -10.59 14.73
C HIS A 96 -0.31 -11.29 14.03
N ASN A 97 -1.48 -11.27 14.66
CA ASN A 97 -2.67 -11.91 14.12
C ASN A 97 -3.25 -11.18 12.92
N GLN A 98 -3.02 -9.89 12.84
CA GLN A 98 -3.57 -9.05 11.77
C GLN A 98 -2.65 -7.86 11.52
N VAL A 99 -2.77 -7.32 10.32
CA VAL A 99 -1.99 -6.16 9.90
C VAL A 99 -2.90 -5.22 9.13
N PHE A 100 -2.76 -3.93 9.42
CA PHE A 100 -3.42 -2.84 8.72
C PHE A 100 -2.38 -2.06 7.93
N LEU A 101 -2.79 -1.50 6.80
CA LEU A 101 -1.95 -0.69 5.94
C LEU A 101 -2.43 0.76 5.97
N LYS A 102 -1.50 1.69 6.09
CA LYS A 102 -1.79 3.12 6.05
C LYS A 102 -0.80 3.79 5.10
N CYS A 103 -1.32 4.57 4.16
CA CYS A 103 -0.49 5.32 3.22
C CYS A 103 -0.83 6.79 3.29
N ASP A 104 0.22 7.63 3.34
CA ASP A 104 0.11 9.06 3.14
C ASP A 104 0.41 9.35 1.68
N VAL A 105 -0.55 9.94 0.98
CA VAL A 105 -0.41 10.20 -0.45
C VAL A 105 -0.51 11.68 -0.72
N VAL A 106 0.19 12.13 -1.78
CA VAL A 106 0.19 13.50 -2.24
C VAL A 106 -0.41 13.53 -3.63
N ILE A 107 -1.30 14.50 -3.88
CA ILE A 107 -1.94 14.68 -5.17
C ILE A 107 -1.40 15.98 -5.77
N CYS A 108 -0.86 15.90 -6.98
CA CYS A 108 -0.16 17.01 -7.63
C CYS A 108 -0.73 17.27 -9.02
N PRO A 109 -0.82 18.55 -9.45
CA PRO A 109 -1.11 18.85 -10.85
C PRO A 109 0.01 18.30 -11.76
N ASP A 110 -0.36 17.79 -12.92
CA ASP A 110 0.60 17.19 -13.86
C ASP A 110 1.53 18.24 -14.48
N ASN A 111 1.13 19.52 -14.46
CA ASN A 111 1.93 20.62 -15.02
C ASN A 111 2.86 21.28 -13.98
N ASP A 112 2.89 20.79 -12.75
CA ASP A 112 3.77 21.34 -11.72
C ASP A 112 5.04 20.48 -11.67
N TYR A 113 6.10 20.95 -12.33
CA TYR A 113 7.35 20.22 -12.44
C TYR A 113 8.17 20.23 -11.15
N ASN A 114 7.79 21.07 -10.18
CA ASN A 114 8.44 21.15 -8.89
C ASN A 114 7.67 20.41 -7.80
N SER A 115 6.63 19.66 -8.18
CA SER A 115 5.77 19.00 -7.22
C SER A 115 6.47 17.82 -6.55
N ARG A 116 5.94 17.41 -5.40
CA ARG A 116 6.41 16.24 -4.69
C ARG A 116 6.35 14.99 -5.57
N CYS A 117 5.34 14.89 -6.43
CA CYS A 117 5.16 13.76 -7.33
C CYS A 117 6.32 13.60 -8.30
N ARG A 118 6.92 14.70 -8.71
CA ARG A 118 8.05 14.70 -9.65
C ARG A 118 9.38 14.40 -8.99
N GLN A 119 9.49 14.61 -7.68
CA GLN A 119 10.74 14.42 -6.96
C GLN A 119 11.07 12.96 -6.71
N GLY A 120 10.05 12.11 -6.62
CA GLY A 120 10.25 10.68 -6.41
C GLY A 120 10.84 10.36 -5.04
N CYS A 121 11.65 9.31 -4.98
CA CYS A 121 12.30 8.89 -3.76
C CYS A 121 13.30 9.92 -3.26
N ARG A 122 13.23 10.28 -1.98
CA ARG A 122 14.17 11.17 -1.33
C ARG A 122 14.71 10.50 -0.07
N ASN A 123 16.01 10.24 -0.06
CA ASN A 123 16.64 9.61 1.09
C ASN A 123 16.73 10.54 2.31
N ARG A 124 16.64 11.84 2.08
CA ARG A 124 16.61 12.83 3.16
C ARG A 124 15.26 13.51 3.16
N GLY A 125 14.71 13.65 4.35
CA GLY A 125 13.49 14.42 4.52
C GLY A 125 13.76 15.90 4.29
N LYS A 126 13.77 16.32 3.04
CA LYS A 126 13.78 17.74 2.73
C LYS A 126 12.41 18.28 2.99
N ARG A 127 12.36 19.45 3.64
CA ARG A 127 11.11 20.16 3.73
C ARG A 127 10.63 20.46 2.33
N SER A 128 9.45 20.01 2.02
CA SER A 128 8.78 20.43 0.81
C SER A 128 8.56 21.93 0.89
N THR A 129 9.07 22.66 -0.09
CA THR A 129 8.83 24.10 -0.19
C THR A 129 7.48 24.39 -0.83
N SER A 130 6.85 23.40 -1.43
CA SER A 130 5.54 23.58 -2.03
C SER A 130 4.48 23.14 -1.04
N SER A 131 3.86 24.10 -0.40
CA SER A 131 2.81 23.87 0.58
C SER A 131 1.44 23.63 -0.05
N ASP A 132 1.34 23.67 -1.38
CA ASP A 132 0.06 23.69 -2.08
C ASP A 132 -0.42 22.31 -2.49
N HIS A 133 0.22 21.25 -2.02
CA HIS A 133 -0.17 19.90 -2.40
C HIS A 133 -1.26 19.38 -1.50
N HIS A 134 -2.27 18.79 -2.13
CA HIS A 134 -3.31 18.09 -1.41
C HIS A 134 -2.76 16.76 -0.91
N THR A 135 -2.91 16.48 0.37
CA THR A 135 -2.47 15.22 0.98
C THR A 135 -3.68 14.48 1.55
N GLU A 136 -3.64 13.16 1.45
CA GLU A 136 -4.67 12.29 1.99
C GLU A 136 -4.02 11.15 2.75
N VAL A 137 -4.70 10.70 3.81
CA VAL A 137 -4.30 9.52 4.57
C VAL A 137 -5.33 8.42 4.27
N LEU A 138 -4.84 7.29 3.77
CA LEU A 138 -5.68 6.17 3.40
C LEU A 138 -5.30 4.94 4.22
N THR A 139 -6.31 4.20 4.65
CA THR A 139 -6.10 2.98 5.44
C THR A 139 -6.78 1.81 4.76
N LEU A 140 -6.24 0.61 4.98
CA LEU A 140 -6.74 -0.61 4.37
C LEU A 140 -6.42 -1.80 5.27
N GLY A 141 -7.34 -2.74 5.34
CA GLY A 141 -7.16 -3.95 6.13
C GLY A 141 -8.42 -4.33 6.87
N PRO A 142 -8.36 -5.31 7.75
CA PRO A 142 -7.14 -6.03 8.14
C PRO A 142 -6.75 -7.13 7.16
N ILE A 143 -5.46 -7.46 7.17
CA ILE A 143 -4.90 -8.63 6.53
C ILE A 143 -4.67 -9.67 7.62
N THR A 144 -5.10 -10.92 7.39
CA THR A 144 -4.87 -11.99 8.34
C THR A 144 -4.28 -13.21 7.63
N LEU A 145 -3.52 -14.00 8.38
CA LEU A 145 -2.97 -15.24 7.86
C LEU A 145 -4.06 -16.30 7.80
N LYS A 146 -4.09 -17.08 6.73
CA LYS A 146 -4.98 -18.25 6.65
C LYS A 146 -4.57 -19.26 7.73
N GLY A 147 -5.54 -19.69 8.53
CA GLY A 147 -5.30 -20.68 9.55
C GLY A 147 -5.15 -22.07 8.93
N PRO A 148 -4.49 -23.00 9.66
CA PRO A 148 -4.37 -24.38 9.19
C PRO A 148 -5.72 -25.04 8.93
N GLU A 149 -6.74 -24.71 9.71
CA GLU A 149 -8.08 -25.25 9.54
C GLU A 149 -8.70 -24.85 8.22
N GLU A 150 -8.46 -23.62 7.78
CA GLU A 150 -8.99 -23.13 6.49
C GLU A 150 -8.31 -23.85 5.32
N ALA A 151 -7.03 -24.14 5.44
CA ALA A 151 -6.30 -24.86 4.42
C ALA A 151 -6.81 -26.32 4.33
N GLU A 152 -7.08 -26.95 5.47
CA GLU A 152 -7.61 -28.30 5.52
C GLU A 152 -9.03 -28.36 4.96
N ALA A 153 -9.87 -27.39 5.32
CA ALA A 153 -11.25 -27.33 4.83
C ALA A 153 -11.29 -27.21 3.32
N LYS A 154 -10.41 -26.44 2.73
CA LYS A 154 -10.32 -26.31 1.27
C LYS A 154 -9.88 -27.61 0.62
N THR A 155 -9.02 -28.35 1.26
CA THR A 155 -8.55 -29.63 0.75
C THR A 155 -9.69 -30.67 0.80
N GLU A 156 -10.45 -30.68 1.85
CA GLU A 156 -11.61 -31.59 2.00
C GLU A 156 -12.71 -31.27 1.00
N ASP A 157 -12.95 -29.99 0.74
CA ASP A 157 -13.99 -29.56 -0.20
C ASP A 157 -13.68 -29.96 -1.64
N LYS A 158 -12.43 -30.30 -1.95
CA LYS A 158 -12.04 -30.77 -3.28
C LYS A 158 -12.22 -32.28 -3.45
N GLU A 159 -12.48 -32.99 -2.40
CA GLU A 159 -12.76 -34.40 -2.44
C GLU A 159 -14.27 -34.67 -2.60
#